data_bdde2bedf6b35207cb60771fb6d30a70
#
_entry.id   bdde2bedf6b35207cb60771fb6d30a70
#
_cell.length_a   1.000
_cell.length_b   1.000
_cell.length_c   1.000
_cell.angle_alpha   90.00
_cell.angle_beta   90.00
_cell.angle_gamma   90.00
#
_symmetry.space_group_name_H-M   'P 1'
#
loop_
_entity.id
_entity.type
_entity.pdbx_description
1 polymer ?
#
loop_
_entity_poly.entity_id
_entity_poly.type
_entity_poly.pdbx_seq_one_letter_code
_entity_poly.pdbx_strand_id
1 'polypeptide(L)'
;MADALGVTAQAVSRWEKSICCPDIGLLPSIAGYFGVSIARLFGYDSNRQKKLDALCDKLKQMNRENNGEDISMDECIRLAREGLVEFPGNERVMLCLADILYNAGYVRYGEFHSTDDEGYEVFDVERHKKYAEWQEAISIYEKVIAALDDGDDKYAAKLSLANLYAVTGETSKAAKLAENAPCVSSCREFLNIMGCSGKERTAAYEKAVIAFAYRLIELMIHCEISRSTADPSVTAKSVSAAIGIGEAVISVGYSGSDGLESYISKVELFLADRLWQSHDEDGAFRALNSALSHARAVDRGENSLAKELPELFPWWCVKDARSENIKDDQRWDEWVERCGQ
;
A
#
# COMPACT_ATOMS: atom_id res chain seq x y z
N MET A 1 -43.61 -20.85 16.46
CA MET A 1 -42.43 -21.74 16.54
C MET A 1 -42.76 -23.12 16.98
N ALA A 2 -43.37 -23.36 18.14
CA ALA A 2 -43.68 -24.71 18.65
C ALA A 2 -44.48 -25.55 17.62
N ASP A 3 -45.59 -25.02 17.11
CA ASP A 3 -46.42 -25.70 16.11
C ASP A 3 -45.70 -25.96 14.78
N ALA A 4 -44.83 -25.01 14.34
CA ALA A 4 -44.07 -25.17 13.11
C ALA A 4 -42.96 -26.22 13.19
N LEU A 5 -42.49 -26.54 14.41
CA LEU A 5 -41.44 -27.52 14.66
C LEU A 5 -42.01 -28.85 15.19
N GLY A 6 -43.34 -28.95 15.39
CA GLY A 6 -43.99 -30.15 15.93
C GLY A 6 -43.62 -30.46 17.40
N VAL A 7 -43.29 -29.44 18.21
CA VAL A 7 -42.89 -29.59 19.62
C VAL A 7 -43.84 -28.85 20.53
N THR A 8 -43.77 -29.11 21.84
CA THR A 8 -44.59 -28.40 22.82
C THR A 8 -44.07 -26.99 23.12
N ALA A 9 -44.97 -26.05 23.44
CA ALA A 9 -44.55 -24.69 23.86
C ALA A 9 -43.65 -24.72 25.10
N GLN A 10 -43.81 -25.73 25.98
CA GLN A 10 -42.93 -25.92 27.14
C GLN A 10 -41.49 -26.29 26.72
N ALA A 11 -41.33 -27.10 25.68
CA ALA A 11 -40.00 -27.43 25.16
C ALA A 11 -39.30 -26.18 24.65
N VAL A 12 -39.96 -25.36 23.85
CA VAL A 12 -39.42 -24.08 23.35
C VAL A 12 -39.06 -23.17 24.51
N SER A 13 -39.95 -22.98 25.50
CA SER A 13 -39.66 -22.15 26.67
C SER A 13 -38.44 -22.61 27.48
N ARG A 14 -38.20 -23.94 27.56
CA ARG A 14 -37.00 -24.49 28.22
C ARG A 14 -35.72 -24.20 27.43
N TRP A 15 -35.77 -24.22 26.09
CA TRP A 15 -34.65 -23.84 25.24
C TRP A 15 -34.31 -22.34 25.39
N GLU A 16 -35.31 -21.46 25.33
CA GLU A 16 -35.17 -20.03 25.51
C GLU A 16 -34.58 -19.62 26.87
N LYS A 17 -34.89 -20.42 27.92
CA LYS A 17 -34.35 -20.26 29.27
C LYS A 17 -33.03 -20.99 29.51
N SER A 18 -32.42 -21.55 28.44
CA SER A 18 -31.17 -22.32 28.51
C SER A 18 -31.21 -23.51 29.51
N ILE A 19 -32.40 -24.05 29.82
CA ILE A 19 -32.57 -25.20 30.74
C ILE A 19 -32.15 -26.50 30.03
N CYS A 20 -32.39 -26.63 28.73
CA CYS A 20 -31.95 -27.74 27.89
C CYS A 20 -31.77 -27.25 26.44
N CYS A 21 -30.99 -28.01 25.65
CA CYS A 21 -30.86 -27.79 24.21
C CYS A 21 -31.94 -28.53 23.43
N PRO A 22 -32.31 -28.08 22.22
CA PRO A 22 -33.07 -28.84 21.26
C PRO A 22 -32.37 -30.17 20.90
N ASP A 23 -33.14 -31.17 20.49
CA ASP A 23 -32.59 -32.37 19.88
C ASP A 23 -31.83 -32.04 18.59
N ILE A 24 -30.71 -32.74 18.34
CA ILE A 24 -29.87 -32.54 17.16
C ILE A 24 -30.69 -32.71 15.85
N GLY A 25 -31.65 -33.65 15.85
CA GLY A 25 -32.52 -33.88 14.70
C GLY A 25 -33.47 -32.71 14.38
N LEU A 26 -33.71 -31.80 15.32
CA LEU A 26 -34.56 -30.63 15.14
C LEU A 26 -33.75 -29.41 14.61
N LEU A 27 -32.43 -29.44 14.68
CA LEU A 27 -31.61 -28.31 14.29
C LEU A 27 -31.80 -27.86 12.82
N PRO A 28 -31.91 -28.76 11.82
CA PRO A 28 -32.22 -28.35 10.46
C PRO A 28 -33.58 -27.63 10.34
N SER A 29 -34.58 -28.09 11.04
CA SER A 29 -35.93 -27.51 11.05
C SER A 29 -35.94 -26.14 11.74
N ILE A 30 -35.20 -25.98 12.84
CA ILE A 30 -35.04 -24.72 13.56
C ILE A 30 -34.30 -23.72 12.67
N ALA A 31 -33.18 -24.11 12.03
CA ALA A 31 -32.44 -23.30 11.11
C ALA A 31 -33.29 -22.84 9.91
N GLY A 32 -34.07 -23.76 9.32
CA GLY A 32 -35.01 -23.45 8.26
C GLY A 32 -36.11 -22.49 8.69
N TYR A 33 -36.67 -22.67 9.91
CA TYR A 33 -37.68 -21.75 10.46
C TYR A 33 -37.19 -20.32 10.59
N PHE A 34 -35.90 -20.11 10.99
CA PHE A 34 -35.30 -18.80 11.11
C PHE A 34 -34.61 -18.31 9.82
N GLY A 35 -34.55 -19.11 8.75
CA GLY A 35 -33.88 -18.75 7.51
C GLY A 35 -32.36 -18.57 7.66
N VAL A 36 -31.74 -19.34 8.56
CA VAL A 36 -30.29 -19.27 8.83
C VAL A 36 -29.63 -20.64 8.63
N SER A 37 -28.30 -20.65 8.44
CA SER A 37 -27.53 -21.89 8.44
C SER A 37 -27.46 -22.50 9.86
N ILE A 38 -27.27 -23.83 9.95
CA ILE A 38 -27.03 -24.52 11.23
C ILE A 38 -25.78 -23.92 11.92
N ALA A 39 -24.73 -23.62 11.15
CA ALA A 39 -23.51 -23.00 11.66
C ALA A 39 -23.80 -21.62 12.30
N ARG A 40 -24.66 -20.82 11.67
CA ARG A 40 -25.09 -19.50 12.22
C ARG A 40 -25.96 -19.67 13.47
N LEU A 41 -26.79 -20.70 13.54
CA LEU A 41 -27.61 -21.02 14.72
C LEU A 41 -26.72 -21.27 15.95
N PHE A 42 -25.55 -21.90 15.77
CA PHE A 42 -24.56 -22.15 16.83
C PHE A 42 -23.59 -20.98 17.04
N GLY A 43 -23.73 -19.87 16.34
CA GLY A 43 -22.77 -18.76 16.40
C GLY A 43 -21.39 -19.11 15.85
N TYR A 44 -21.23 -20.25 15.19
CA TYR A 44 -19.96 -20.71 14.64
C TYR A 44 -19.46 -19.78 13.56
N ASP A 45 -20.31 -19.34 12.64
CA ASP A 45 -19.97 -18.43 11.56
C ASP A 45 -19.46 -17.08 12.11
N SER A 46 -20.10 -16.55 13.17
CA SER A 46 -19.69 -15.31 13.81
C SER A 46 -18.30 -15.39 14.47
N ASN A 47 -18.01 -16.49 15.18
CA ASN A 47 -16.71 -16.69 15.81
C ASN A 47 -15.62 -16.95 14.79
N ARG A 48 -15.93 -17.74 13.74
CA ARG A 48 -15.00 -18.02 12.64
C ARG A 48 -14.65 -16.73 11.89
N GLN A 49 -15.64 -15.87 11.62
CA GLN A 49 -15.42 -14.58 10.97
C GLN A 49 -14.54 -13.66 11.82
N LYS A 50 -14.78 -13.53 13.12
CA LYS A 50 -13.94 -12.74 14.04
C LYS A 50 -12.49 -13.21 14.07
N LYS A 51 -12.28 -14.54 14.06
CA LYS A 51 -10.93 -15.12 13.99
C LYS A 51 -10.24 -14.78 12.68
N LEU A 52 -10.98 -14.89 11.57
CA LEU A 52 -10.47 -14.54 10.24
C LEU A 52 -10.08 -13.06 10.17
N ASP A 53 -10.94 -12.16 10.66
CA ASP A 53 -10.68 -10.72 10.69
C ASP A 53 -9.42 -10.40 11.52
N ALA A 54 -9.35 -10.94 12.74
CA ALA A 54 -8.18 -10.76 13.61
C ALA A 54 -6.88 -11.30 12.99
N LEU A 55 -6.94 -12.44 12.30
CA LEU A 55 -5.80 -13.00 11.59
C LEU A 55 -5.35 -12.07 10.46
N CYS A 56 -6.27 -11.63 9.59
CA CYS A 56 -5.94 -10.74 8.47
C CYS A 56 -5.38 -9.40 8.96
N ASP A 57 -5.96 -8.82 10.01
CA ASP A 57 -5.47 -7.56 10.58
C ASP A 57 -4.05 -7.73 11.15
N LYS A 58 -3.79 -8.83 11.86
CA LYS A 58 -2.46 -9.14 12.37
C LYS A 58 -1.44 -9.32 11.24
N LEU A 59 -1.79 -10.06 10.19
CA LEU A 59 -0.91 -10.29 9.03
C LEU A 59 -0.59 -8.96 8.32
N LYS A 60 -1.59 -8.11 8.10
CA LYS A 60 -1.40 -6.78 7.49
C LYS A 60 -0.50 -5.88 8.36
N GLN A 61 -0.64 -5.94 9.68
CA GLN A 61 0.20 -5.18 10.60
C GLN A 61 1.66 -5.69 10.54
N MET A 62 1.89 -7.00 10.70
CA MET A 62 3.23 -7.58 10.64
C MET A 62 3.91 -7.30 9.30
N ASN A 63 3.17 -7.36 8.19
CA ASN A 63 3.72 -7.03 6.87
C ASN A 63 4.16 -5.56 6.78
N ARG A 64 3.41 -4.63 7.36
CA ARG A 64 3.82 -3.21 7.44
C ARG A 64 5.06 -2.98 8.29
N GLU A 65 5.20 -3.72 9.39
CA GLU A 65 6.38 -3.66 10.27
C GLU A 65 7.65 -4.15 9.57
N ASN A 66 7.53 -5.03 8.57
CA ASN A 66 8.65 -5.50 7.73
C ASN A 66 8.92 -4.57 6.51
N ASN A 67 8.39 -3.36 6.47
CA ASN A 67 8.59 -2.46 5.34
C ASN A 67 10.02 -1.89 5.34
N GLY A 68 10.84 -2.33 4.38
CA GLY A 68 12.25 -1.92 4.25
C GLY A 68 13.26 -2.78 5.00
N GLU A 69 12.85 -3.54 6.01
CA GLU A 69 13.72 -4.44 6.77
C GLU A 69 13.05 -5.79 7.03
N ASP A 70 13.83 -6.90 6.99
CA ASP A 70 13.36 -8.24 7.39
C ASP A 70 13.43 -8.39 8.91
N ILE A 71 12.42 -7.89 9.62
CA ILE A 71 12.35 -7.97 11.09
C ILE A 71 11.79 -9.34 11.52
N SER A 72 10.69 -9.78 10.88
CA SER A 72 9.96 -10.99 11.24
C SER A 72 9.24 -11.63 10.04
N MET A 73 9.81 -11.52 8.84
CA MET A 73 9.17 -11.95 7.59
C MET A 73 8.86 -13.46 7.57
N ASP A 74 9.79 -14.29 8.07
CA ASP A 74 9.55 -15.74 8.14
C ASP A 74 8.37 -16.09 9.03
N GLU A 75 8.24 -15.41 10.17
CA GLU A 75 7.08 -15.59 11.07
C GLU A 75 5.79 -15.15 10.42
N CYS A 76 5.82 -14.03 9.69
CA CYS A 76 4.68 -13.51 8.96
C CYS A 76 4.20 -14.50 7.88
N ILE A 77 5.14 -15.05 7.09
CA ILE A 77 4.86 -16.07 6.06
C ILE A 77 4.31 -17.34 6.72
N ARG A 78 4.92 -17.80 7.82
CA ARG A 78 4.50 -18.99 8.55
C ARG A 78 3.06 -18.84 9.05
N LEU A 79 2.76 -17.71 9.69
CA LEU A 79 1.42 -17.42 10.22
C LEU A 79 0.37 -17.36 9.12
N ALA A 80 0.68 -16.78 7.97
CA ALA A 80 -0.22 -16.73 6.82
C ALA A 80 -0.51 -18.14 6.26
N ARG A 81 0.50 -19.01 6.19
CA ARG A 81 0.35 -20.40 5.76
C ARG A 81 -0.47 -21.22 6.76
N GLU A 82 -0.25 -21.05 8.06
CA GLU A 82 -1.08 -21.66 9.11
C GLU A 82 -2.54 -21.18 9.01
N GLY A 83 -2.74 -19.89 8.72
CA GLY A 83 -4.06 -19.34 8.43
C GLY A 83 -4.75 -20.02 7.26
N LEU A 84 -4.04 -20.39 6.20
CA LEU A 84 -4.60 -21.16 5.08
C LEU A 84 -4.95 -22.61 5.45
N VAL A 85 -4.29 -23.18 6.46
CA VAL A 85 -4.67 -24.49 7.01
C VAL A 85 -5.99 -24.38 7.80
N GLU A 86 -6.15 -23.32 8.62
CA GLU A 86 -7.39 -23.07 9.38
C GLU A 86 -8.56 -22.59 8.49
N PHE A 87 -8.25 -21.79 7.44
CA PHE A 87 -9.22 -21.23 6.49
C PHE A 87 -8.89 -21.62 5.05
N PRO A 88 -9.04 -22.89 4.65
CA PRO A 88 -8.64 -23.38 3.34
C PRO A 88 -9.35 -22.62 2.21
N GLY A 89 -8.56 -22.11 1.24
CA GLY A 89 -9.08 -21.41 0.06
C GLY A 89 -9.70 -20.04 0.35
N ASN A 90 -9.51 -19.49 1.55
CA ASN A 90 -10.03 -18.15 1.85
C ASN A 90 -9.25 -17.08 1.12
N GLU A 91 -9.93 -16.30 0.26
CA GLU A 91 -9.32 -15.29 -0.62
C GLU A 91 -8.60 -14.20 0.18
N ARG A 92 -9.12 -13.80 1.34
CA ARG A 92 -8.51 -12.73 2.16
C ARG A 92 -7.17 -13.17 2.76
N VAL A 93 -7.09 -14.41 3.24
CA VAL A 93 -5.82 -14.97 3.76
C VAL A 93 -4.84 -15.22 2.62
N MET A 94 -5.32 -15.70 1.47
CA MET A 94 -4.49 -15.85 0.27
C MET A 94 -3.93 -14.50 -0.18
N LEU A 95 -4.74 -13.44 -0.19
CA LEU A 95 -4.29 -12.09 -0.52
C LEU A 95 -3.22 -11.60 0.46
N CYS A 96 -3.46 -11.76 1.78
CA CYS A 96 -2.44 -11.40 2.77
C CYS A 96 -1.12 -12.16 2.54
N LEU A 97 -1.16 -13.45 2.22
CA LEU A 97 0.06 -14.21 1.91
C LEU A 97 0.75 -13.68 0.65
N ALA A 98 0.00 -13.36 -0.41
CA ALA A 98 0.56 -12.81 -1.63
C ALA A 98 1.24 -11.44 -1.38
N ASP A 99 0.60 -10.56 -0.60
CA ASP A 99 1.17 -9.25 -0.23
C ASP A 99 2.44 -9.40 0.62
N ILE A 100 2.46 -10.38 1.53
CA ILE A 100 3.64 -10.68 2.36
C ILE A 100 4.80 -11.20 1.48
N LEU A 101 4.52 -12.11 0.56
CA LEU A 101 5.52 -12.67 -0.36
C LEU A 101 6.02 -11.62 -1.35
N TYR A 102 5.15 -10.73 -1.82
CA TYR A 102 5.53 -9.57 -2.63
C TYR A 102 6.55 -8.71 -1.87
N ASN A 103 6.25 -8.32 -0.63
CA ASN A 103 7.13 -7.53 0.21
C ASN A 103 8.44 -8.28 0.55
N ALA A 104 8.36 -9.58 0.84
CA ALA A 104 9.51 -10.41 1.16
C ALA A 104 10.58 -10.41 0.05
N GLY A 105 10.16 -10.45 -1.21
CA GLY A 105 11.09 -10.37 -2.33
C GLY A 105 11.85 -9.05 -2.37
N TYR A 106 11.17 -7.93 -2.14
CA TYR A 106 11.81 -6.61 -2.07
C TYR A 106 12.75 -6.49 -0.87
N VAL A 107 12.31 -6.89 0.30
CA VAL A 107 13.06 -6.71 1.55
C VAL A 107 14.30 -7.60 1.59
N ARG A 108 14.20 -8.84 1.10
CA ARG A 108 15.28 -9.83 1.15
C ARG A 108 16.30 -9.68 0.04
N TYR A 109 15.82 -9.41 -1.14
CA TYR A 109 16.67 -9.46 -2.33
C TYR A 109 16.82 -8.12 -3.02
N GLY A 110 15.89 -7.20 -2.83
CA GLY A 110 15.85 -5.91 -3.50
C GLY A 110 15.37 -6.01 -4.95
N GLU A 111 15.15 -4.85 -5.55
CA GLU A 111 14.88 -4.70 -6.96
C GLU A 111 16.14 -4.22 -7.68
N PHE A 112 16.50 -4.87 -8.76
CA PHE A 112 17.71 -4.58 -9.49
C PHE A 112 17.40 -4.13 -10.92
N HIS A 113 18.17 -3.17 -11.37
CA HIS A 113 18.04 -2.56 -12.66
C HIS A 113 19.39 -2.60 -13.41
N SER A 114 19.32 -2.51 -14.71
CA SER A 114 20.43 -2.24 -15.62
C SER A 114 20.00 -1.14 -16.59
N THR A 115 20.94 -0.66 -17.40
CA THR A 115 20.64 0.31 -18.45
C THR A 115 20.67 -0.41 -19.79
N ASP A 116 19.67 -0.23 -20.65
CA ASP A 116 19.65 -0.75 -22.00
C ASP A 116 20.53 0.07 -22.96
N ASP A 117 20.64 -0.39 -24.20
CA ASP A 117 21.47 0.25 -25.23
C ASP A 117 20.98 1.67 -25.60
N GLU A 118 19.72 2.00 -25.32
CA GLU A 118 19.12 3.32 -25.55
C GLU A 118 19.25 4.26 -24.36
N GLY A 119 19.76 3.76 -23.20
CA GLY A 119 19.98 4.54 -22.00
C GLY A 119 18.80 4.57 -21.04
N TYR A 120 17.84 3.67 -21.20
CA TYR A 120 16.72 3.51 -20.27
C TYR A 120 17.03 2.48 -19.21
N GLU A 121 16.47 2.71 -18.02
CA GLU A 121 16.50 1.76 -16.94
C GLU A 121 15.56 0.58 -17.22
N VAL A 122 16.09 -0.62 -17.13
CA VAL A 122 15.35 -1.87 -17.32
C VAL A 122 15.58 -2.81 -16.14
N PHE A 123 14.59 -3.60 -15.80
CA PHE A 123 14.68 -4.57 -14.72
C PHE A 123 15.67 -5.70 -15.03
N ASP A 124 16.42 -6.16 -14.04
CA ASP A 124 17.20 -7.41 -14.11
C ASP A 124 16.28 -8.62 -14.03
N VAL A 125 15.57 -8.87 -15.13
CA VAL A 125 14.55 -9.91 -15.26
C VAL A 125 15.09 -11.30 -14.94
N GLU A 126 16.32 -11.62 -15.37
CA GLU A 126 16.92 -12.94 -15.17
C GLU A 126 17.26 -13.20 -13.69
N ARG A 127 17.49 -12.16 -12.94
CA ARG A 127 17.67 -12.22 -11.50
C ARG A 127 16.33 -12.34 -10.78
N HIS A 128 15.36 -11.49 -11.12
CA HIS A 128 14.06 -11.42 -10.46
C HIS A 128 13.22 -12.69 -10.66
N LYS A 129 13.32 -13.34 -11.81
CA LYS A 129 12.67 -14.65 -12.04
C LYS A 129 13.08 -15.74 -11.05
N LYS A 130 14.21 -15.60 -10.38
CA LYS A 130 14.73 -16.59 -9.41
C LYS A 130 14.18 -16.38 -8.00
N TYR A 131 13.48 -15.29 -7.73
CA TYR A 131 12.92 -15.02 -6.41
C TYR A 131 11.68 -15.90 -6.19
N ALA A 132 11.83 -16.92 -5.35
CA ALA A 132 10.79 -17.90 -5.10
C ALA A 132 9.51 -17.26 -4.53
N GLU A 133 9.67 -16.27 -3.65
CA GLU A 133 8.58 -15.52 -3.05
C GLU A 133 7.75 -14.79 -4.11
N TRP A 134 8.39 -14.13 -5.08
CA TRP A 134 7.68 -13.44 -6.15
C TRP A 134 6.97 -14.41 -7.10
N GLN A 135 7.55 -15.58 -7.42
CA GLN A 135 6.89 -16.60 -8.22
C GLN A 135 5.66 -17.17 -7.52
N GLU A 136 5.76 -17.43 -6.21
CA GLU A 136 4.62 -17.87 -5.40
C GLU A 136 3.55 -16.78 -5.31
N ALA A 137 3.95 -15.51 -5.07
CA ALA A 137 3.04 -14.36 -5.02
C ALA A 137 2.25 -14.22 -6.33
N ILE A 138 2.91 -14.27 -7.49
CA ILE A 138 2.25 -14.25 -8.82
C ILE A 138 1.17 -15.33 -8.89
N SER A 139 1.53 -16.58 -8.56
CA SER A 139 0.59 -17.70 -8.63
C SER A 139 -0.64 -17.51 -7.73
N ILE A 140 -0.44 -16.90 -6.54
CA ILE A 140 -1.54 -16.64 -5.59
C ILE A 140 -2.40 -15.48 -6.09
N TYR A 141 -1.80 -14.37 -6.54
CA TYR A 141 -2.53 -13.22 -7.07
C TYR A 141 -3.39 -13.61 -8.28
N GLU A 142 -2.86 -14.40 -9.23
CA GLU A 142 -3.62 -14.88 -10.40
C GLU A 142 -4.90 -15.61 -9.96
N LYS A 143 -4.83 -16.44 -8.92
CA LYS A 143 -5.97 -17.18 -8.37
C LYS A 143 -6.95 -16.28 -7.63
N VAL A 144 -6.43 -15.42 -6.76
CA VAL A 144 -7.25 -14.57 -5.88
C VAL A 144 -8.00 -13.50 -6.68
N ILE A 145 -7.35 -12.86 -7.65
CA ILE A 145 -7.98 -11.83 -8.49
C ILE A 145 -9.18 -12.38 -9.27
N ALA A 146 -9.12 -13.65 -9.68
CA ALA A 146 -10.24 -14.30 -10.38
C ALA A 146 -11.45 -14.54 -9.45
N ALA A 147 -11.22 -14.69 -8.16
CA ALA A 147 -12.25 -15.01 -7.15
C ALA A 147 -12.79 -13.76 -6.43
N LEU A 148 -12.00 -12.70 -6.32
CA LEU A 148 -12.40 -11.48 -5.64
C LEU A 148 -13.51 -10.72 -6.41
N ASP A 149 -14.46 -10.19 -5.65
CA ASP A 149 -15.41 -9.20 -6.17
C ASP A 149 -14.69 -7.90 -6.57
N ASP A 150 -15.29 -7.13 -7.48
CA ASP A 150 -14.73 -5.85 -7.87
C ASP A 150 -14.73 -4.87 -6.69
N GLY A 151 -13.56 -4.35 -6.38
CA GLY A 151 -13.33 -3.47 -5.23
C GLY A 151 -11.86 -3.13 -5.04
N ASP A 152 -11.56 -2.38 -3.98
CA ASP A 152 -10.23 -1.86 -3.69
C ASP A 152 -9.19 -2.97 -3.57
N ASP A 153 -9.50 -4.06 -2.87
CA ASP A 153 -8.58 -5.19 -2.68
C ASP A 153 -8.22 -5.84 -4.03
N LYS A 154 -9.19 -6.00 -4.94
CA LYS A 154 -8.95 -6.55 -6.28
C LYS A 154 -8.07 -5.64 -7.13
N TYR A 155 -8.30 -4.32 -7.08
CA TYR A 155 -7.50 -3.37 -7.85
C TYR A 155 -6.09 -3.23 -7.27
N ALA A 156 -5.92 -3.25 -5.95
CA ALA A 156 -4.62 -3.30 -5.30
C ALA A 156 -3.85 -4.57 -5.68
N ALA A 157 -4.51 -5.73 -5.64
CA ALA A 157 -3.91 -6.99 -6.06
C ALA A 157 -3.49 -6.98 -7.55
N LYS A 158 -4.31 -6.38 -8.43
CA LYS A 158 -3.95 -6.21 -9.86
C LYS A 158 -2.71 -5.34 -10.03
N LEU A 159 -2.59 -4.26 -9.25
CA LEU A 159 -1.42 -3.37 -9.30
C LEU A 159 -0.15 -4.12 -8.86
N SER A 160 -0.21 -4.83 -7.73
CA SER A 160 0.91 -5.65 -7.24
C SER A 160 1.31 -6.73 -8.25
N LEU A 161 0.31 -7.42 -8.85
CA LEU A 161 0.57 -8.43 -9.87
C LEU A 161 1.17 -7.82 -11.15
N ALA A 162 0.68 -6.65 -11.59
CA ALA A 162 1.24 -5.96 -12.76
C ALA A 162 2.70 -5.58 -12.53
N ASN A 163 3.05 -5.15 -11.33
CA ASN A 163 4.42 -4.84 -10.93
C ASN A 163 5.30 -6.10 -10.97
N LEU A 164 4.84 -7.21 -10.38
CA LEU A 164 5.57 -8.49 -10.43
C LEU A 164 5.77 -8.99 -11.88
N TYR A 165 4.76 -8.84 -12.73
CA TYR A 165 4.90 -9.17 -14.15
C TYR A 165 5.93 -8.28 -14.84
N ALA A 166 5.99 -6.98 -14.53
CA ALA A 166 6.99 -6.07 -15.10
C ALA A 166 8.40 -6.47 -14.67
N VAL A 167 8.65 -6.63 -13.37
CA VAL A 167 9.98 -6.97 -12.85
C VAL A 167 10.46 -8.38 -13.25
N THR A 168 9.54 -9.29 -13.57
CA THR A 168 9.84 -10.66 -14.06
C THR A 168 9.77 -10.78 -15.58
N GLY A 169 9.56 -9.67 -16.31
CA GLY A 169 9.60 -9.62 -17.78
C GLY A 169 8.32 -10.11 -18.48
N GLU A 170 7.23 -10.32 -17.74
CA GLU A 170 5.94 -10.74 -18.30
C GLU A 170 5.07 -9.54 -18.70
N THR A 171 5.66 -8.55 -19.36
CA THR A 171 5.05 -7.25 -19.69
C THR A 171 3.74 -7.36 -20.46
N SER A 172 3.60 -8.38 -21.33
CA SER A 172 2.33 -8.64 -22.04
C SER A 172 1.19 -9.02 -21.09
N LYS A 173 1.47 -9.71 -19.99
CA LYS A 173 0.46 -10.01 -18.97
C LYS A 173 0.10 -8.77 -18.16
N ALA A 174 1.10 -7.93 -17.81
CA ALA A 174 0.85 -6.65 -17.16
C ALA A 174 -0.06 -5.76 -18.01
N ALA A 175 0.20 -5.62 -19.30
CA ALA A 175 -0.63 -4.86 -20.24
C ALA A 175 -2.09 -5.35 -20.28
N LYS A 176 -2.32 -6.66 -20.27
CA LYS A 176 -3.69 -7.23 -20.22
C LYS A 176 -4.46 -6.87 -18.96
N LEU A 177 -3.80 -6.68 -17.81
CA LEU A 177 -4.48 -6.23 -16.60
C LEU A 177 -5.01 -4.81 -16.74
N ALA A 178 -4.38 -3.98 -17.58
CA ALA A 178 -4.81 -2.59 -17.84
C ALA A 178 -6.00 -2.48 -18.78
N GLU A 179 -6.24 -3.45 -19.69
CA GLU A 179 -7.28 -3.37 -20.73
C GLU A 179 -8.69 -3.08 -20.19
N ASN A 180 -9.01 -3.61 -18.99
CA ASN A 180 -10.31 -3.45 -18.35
C ASN A 180 -10.25 -2.63 -17.06
N ALA A 181 -9.16 -1.89 -16.83
CA ALA A 181 -9.06 -1.02 -15.66
C ALA A 181 -9.79 0.31 -15.93
N PRO A 182 -10.41 0.94 -14.91
CA PRO A 182 -11.01 2.26 -15.05
C PRO A 182 -9.94 3.28 -15.49
N CYS A 183 -10.26 4.08 -16.52
CA CYS A 183 -9.39 5.20 -16.89
C CYS A 183 -9.53 6.37 -15.90
N VAL A 184 -8.58 7.31 -15.94
CA VAL A 184 -8.56 8.47 -15.04
C VAL A 184 -9.85 9.31 -15.13
N SER A 185 -10.50 9.35 -16.30
CA SER A 185 -11.74 10.10 -16.51
C SER A 185 -12.99 9.47 -15.90
N SER A 186 -12.93 8.18 -15.55
CA SER A 186 -14.06 7.41 -14.98
C SER A 186 -13.63 6.67 -13.71
N CYS A 187 -12.56 7.13 -13.06
CA CYS A 187 -12.08 6.55 -11.82
C CYS A 187 -13.05 6.83 -10.65
N ARG A 188 -12.83 6.12 -9.55
CA ARG A 188 -13.64 6.22 -8.33
C ARG A 188 -13.78 7.66 -7.83
N GLU A 189 -12.70 8.45 -7.90
CA GLU A 189 -12.67 9.84 -7.45
C GLU A 189 -13.71 10.68 -8.19
N PHE A 190 -13.78 10.59 -9.52
CA PHE A 190 -14.77 11.30 -10.33
C PHE A 190 -16.19 10.79 -10.09
N LEU A 191 -16.37 9.47 -9.98
CA LEU A 191 -17.69 8.89 -9.72
C LEU A 191 -18.23 9.31 -8.34
N ASN A 192 -17.39 9.39 -7.33
CA ASN A 192 -17.76 9.88 -6.00
C ASN A 192 -18.24 11.34 -6.04
N ILE A 193 -17.59 12.20 -6.82
CA ILE A 193 -18.02 13.58 -6.99
C ILE A 193 -19.45 13.66 -7.55
N MET A 194 -19.78 12.78 -8.52
CA MET A 194 -21.12 12.73 -9.11
C MET A 194 -22.21 12.28 -8.12
N GLY A 195 -21.84 11.44 -7.14
CA GLY A 195 -22.72 10.96 -6.07
C GLY A 195 -22.94 11.96 -4.93
N CYS A 196 -22.21 13.08 -4.90
CA CYS A 196 -22.25 14.08 -3.82
C CYS A 196 -22.96 15.36 -4.25
N SER A 197 -23.41 16.16 -3.27
CA SER A 197 -24.00 17.48 -3.47
C SER A 197 -23.54 18.50 -2.42
N GLY A 198 -23.67 19.79 -2.71
CA GLY A 198 -23.34 20.88 -1.78
C GLY A 198 -21.92 20.75 -1.20
N LYS A 199 -21.80 20.89 0.12
CA LYS A 199 -20.52 20.83 0.84
C LYS A 199 -19.77 19.50 0.63
N GLU A 200 -20.50 18.38 0.57
CA GLU A 200 -19.89 17.06 0.37
C GLU A 200 -19.24 16.96 -1.02
N ARG A 201 -19.87 17.55 -2.03
CA ARG A 201 -19.33 17.60 -3.40
C ARG A 201 -18.05 18.43 -3.45
N THR A 202 -17.99 19.56 -2.76
CA THR A 202 -16.78 20.37 -2.66
C THR A 202 -15.65 19.58 -1.99
N ALA A 203 -15.91 18.92 -0.86
CA ALA A 203 -14.93 18.09 -0.19
C ALA A 203 -14.45 16.90 -1.06
N ALA A 204 -15.34 16.33 -1.90
CA ALA A 204 -14.95 15.29 -2.84
C ALA A 204 -14.01 15.83 -3.94
N TYR A 205 -14.24 17.05 -4.45
CA TYR A 205 -13.32 17.71 -5.38
C TYR A 205 -11.96 17.95 -4.74
N GLU A 206 -11.90 18.49 -3.52
CA GLU A 206 -10.64 18.75 -2.80
C GLU A 206 -9.82 17.46 -2.65
N LYS A 207 -10.45 16.36 -2.21
CA LYS A 207 -9.80 15.04 -2.12
C LYS A 207 -9.27 14.55 -3.47
N ALA A 208 -10.05 14.71 -4.53
CA ALA A 208 -9.64 14.30 -5.87
C ALA A 208 -8.44 15.12 -6.35
N VAL A 209 -8.42 16.43 -6.15
CA VAL A 209 -7.28 17.30 -6.51
C VAL A 209 -6.01 16.85 -5.80
N ILE A 210 -6.07 16.60 -4.49
CA ILE A 210 -4.92 16.12 -3.71
C ILE A 210 -4.43 14.75 -4.23
N ALA A 211 -5.34 13.80 -4.47
CA ALA A 211 -5.00 12.47 -4.95
C ALA A 211 -4.34 12.51 -6.34
N PHE A 212 -4.88 13.32 -7.26
CA PHE A 212 -4.31 13.46 -8.60
C PHE A 212 -2.98 14.21 -8.59
N ALA A 213 -2.82 15.25 -7.75
CA ALA A 213 -1.54 15.93 -7.59
C ALA A 213 -0.47 14.96 -7.10
N TYR A 214 -0.77 14.16 -6.08
CA TYR A 214 0.13 13.14 -5.56
C TYR A 214 0.58 12.18 -6.67
N ARG A 215 -0.37 11.62 -7.42
CA ARG A 215 -0.08 10.68 -8.51
C ARG A 215 0.68 11.33 -9.67
N LEU A 216 0.37 12.57 -10.01
CA LEU A 216 1.10 13.29 -11.04
C LEU A 216 2.57 13.51 -10.66
N ILE A 217 2.83 13.93 -9.44
CA ILE A 217 4.19 14.12 -8.92
C ILE A 217 4.94 12.78 -8.95
N GLU A 218 4.33 11.72 -8.44
CA GLU A 218 4.91 10.36 -8.46
C GLU A 218 5.27 9.91 -9.89
N LEU A 219 4.35 10.08 -10.86
CA LEU A 219 4.60 9.73 -12.25
C LEU A 219 5.73 10.57 -12.89
N MET A 220 5.84 11.86 -12.54
CA MET A 220 6.94 12.70 -13.01
C MET A 220 8.28 12.21 -12.48
N ILE A 221 8.34 11.80 -11.22
CA ILE A 221 9.56 11.26 -10.60
C ILE A 221 9.93 9.92 -11.26
N HIS A 222 8.98 9.00 -11.40
CA HIS A 222 9.23 7.70 -12.06
C HIS A 222 9.69 7.87 -13.51
N CYS A 223 9.12 8.83 -14.25
CA CYS A 223 9.56 9.15 -15.60
C CYS A 223 11.04 9.55 -15.64
N GLU A 224 11.52 10.33 -14.65
CA GLU A 224 12.93 10.72 -14.59
C GLU A 224 13.83 9.57 -14.13
N ILE A 225 13.39 8.77 -13.16
CA ILE A 225 14.14 7.60 -12.70
C ILE A 225 14.30 6.58 -13.83
N SER A 226 13.27 6.36 -14.65
CA SER A 226 13.34 5.45 -15.80
C SER A 226 14.36 5.85 -16.86
N ARG A 227 14.85 7.09 -16.82
CA ARG A 227 15.93 7.62 -17.66
C ARG A 227 17.27 7.55 -16.92
N SER A 228 17.76 6.35 -16.63
CA SER A 228 18.94 6.13 -15.77
C SER A 228 20.21 6.86 -16.20
N THR A 229 20.30 7.27 -17.46
CA THR A 229 21.42 8.07 -18.02
C THR A 229 21.11 9.56 -18.06
N ALA A 230 19.98 10.02 -17.54
CA ALA A 230 19.64 11.43 -17.53
C ALA A 230 20.67 12.22 -16.73
N ASP A 231 21.06 13.37 -17.29
CA ASP A 231 21.89 14.35 -16.57
C ASP A 231 21.20 14.73 -15.25
N PRO A 232 21.89 14.63 -14.09
CA PRO A 232 21.31 14.99 -12.80
C PRO A 232 20.67 16.38 -12.77
N SER A 233 21.19 17.35 -13.53
CA SER A 233 20.64 18.70 -13.62
C SER A 233 19.28 18.73 -14.34
N VAL A 234 19.07 17.87 -15.33
CA VAL A 234 17.78 17.73 -16.03
C VAL A 234 16.76 17.08 -15.11
N THR A 235 17.16 16.00 -14.41
CA THR A 235 16.34 15.35 -13.40
C THR A 235 15.93 16.33 -12.29
N ALA A 236 16.88 17.10 -11.74
CA ALA A 236 16.61 18.11 -10.72
C ALA A 236 15.57 19.14 -11.17
N LYS A 237 15.64 19.59 -12.42
CA LYS A 237 14.65 20.52 -12.99
C LYS A 237 13.25 19.93 -13.06
N SER A 238 13.12 18.69 -13.50
CA SER A 238 11.82 18.01 -13.59
C SER A 238 11.22 17.73 -12.20
N VAL A 239 12.06 17.32 -11.25
CA VAL A 239 11.64 17.07 -9.85
C VAL A 239 11.22 18.39 -9.19
N SER A 240 11.97 19.48 -9.40
CA SER A 240 11.60 20.82 -8.92
C SER A 240 10.24 21.27 -9.48
N ALA A 241 9.95 20.99 -10.76
CA ALA A 241 8.65 21.29 -11.35
C ALA A 241 7.53 20.45 -10.72
N ALA A 242 7.79 19.18 -10.41
CA ALA A 242 6.84 18.30 -9.72
C ALA A 242 6.52 18.80 -8.30
N ILE A 243 7.55 19.25 -7.55
CA ILE A 243 7.39 19.88 -6.23
C ILE A 243 6.51 21.13 -6.34
N GLY A 244 6.78 22.00 -7.31
CA GLY A 244 6.01 23.23 -7.53
C GLY A 244 4.52 22.97 -7.78
N ILE A 245 4.14 21.85 -8.41
CA ILE A 245 2.75 21.41 -8.55
C ILE A 245 2.15 21.12 -7.17
N GLY A 246 2.87 20.37 -6.33
CA GLY A 246 2.44 20.03 -4.98
C GLY A 246 2.27 21.28 -4.11
N GLU A 247 3.26 22.16 -4.10
CA GLU A 247 3.23 23.42 -3.36
C GLU A 247 2.06 24.32 -3.80
N ALA A 248 1.78 24.39 -5.11
CA ALA A 248 0.63 25.12 -5.64
C ALA A 248 -0.69 24.58 -5.10
N VAL A 249 -0.85 23.25 -5.00
CA VAL A 249 -2.05 22.61 -4.44
C VAL A 249 -2.14 22.86 -2.93
N ILE A 250 -1.02 22.74 -2.20
CA ILE A 250 -0.97 22.97 -0.76
C ILE A 250 -1.31 24.45 -0.44
N SER A 251 -0.83 25.40 -1.25
CA SER A 251 -1.07 26.84 -1.05
C SER A 251 -2.54 27.24 -1.12
N VAL A 252 -3.38 26.43 -1.77
CA VAL A 252 -4.85 26.65 -1.80
C VAL A 252 -5.50 26.35 -0.46
N GLY A 253 -4.87 25.52 0.37
CA GLY A 253 -5.36 25.18 1.71
C GLY A 253 -6.51 24.16 1.71
N TYR A 254 -6.53 23.23 0.75
CA TYR A 254 -7.51 22.14 0.73
C TYR A 254 -7.40 21.25 1.96
N SER A 255 -8.56 20.81 2.48
CA SER A 255 -8.62 19.91 3.63
C SER A 255 -7.99 18.55 3.32
N GLY A 256 -7.02 18.11 4.14
CA GLY A 256 -6.34 16.82 3.98
C GLY A 256 -5.05 16.89 3.16
N SER A 257 -4.49 18.08 2.93
CA SER A 257 -3.19 18.28 2.24
C SER A 257 -1.97 17.79 3.05
N ASP A 258 -2.13 17.47 4.34
CA ASP A 258 -1.02 17.00 5.20
C ASP A 258 -0.23 15.82 4.60
N GLY A 259 -0.93 14.88 3.95
CA GLY A 259 -0.30 13.75 3.26
C GLY A 259 0.54 14.18 2.06
N LEU A 260 0.07 15.16 1.28
CA LEU A 260 0.81 15.74 0.17
C LEU A 260 2.03 16.53 0.68
N GLU A 261 1.87 17.30 1.74
CA GLU A 261 2.93 18.02 2.43
C GLU A 261 4.07 17.07 2.87
N SER A 262 3.69 15.98 3.57
CA SER A 262 4.62 14.92 3.97
C SER A 262 5.31 14.25 2.78
N TYR A 263 4.61 14.10 1.66
CA TYR A 263 5.20 13.52 0.45
C TYR A 263 6.20 14.48 -0.19
N ILE A 264 5.87 15.76 -0.31
CA ILE A 264 6.75 16.78 -0.84
C ILE A 264 8.05 16.87 -0.03
N SER A 265 7.98 16.81 1.31
CA SER A 265 9.19 16.82 2.13
C SER A 265 10.17 15.69 1.77
N LYS A 266 9.67 14.52 1.38
CA LYS A 266 10.50 13.40 0.95
C LYS A 266 11.02 13.58 -0.49
N VAL A 267 10.20 14.14 -1.38
CA VAL A 267 10.62 14.44 -2.76
C VAL A 267 11.74 15.47 -2.78
N GLU A 268 11.74 16.41 -1.84
CA GLU A 268 12.81 17.39 -1.66
C GLU A 268 14.16 16.74 -1.28
N LEU A 269 14.15 15.61 -0.55
CA LEU A 269 15.39 14.85 -0.29
C LEU A 269 15.96 14.28 -1.59
N PHE A 270 15.11 13.79 -2.48
CA PHE A 270 15.54 13.31 -3.79
C PHE A 270 16.03 14.46 -4.67
N LEU A 271 15.37 15.61 -4.62
CA LEU A 271 15.85 16.82 -5.31
C LEU A 271 17.24 17.24 -4.81
N ALA A 272 17.44 17.23 -3.51
CA ALA A 272 18.74 17.60 -2.91
C ALA A 272 19.87 16.69 -3.41
N ASP A 273 19.61 15.38 -3.50
CA ASP A 273 20.55 14.42 -4.04
C ASP A 273 20.90 14.71 -5.52
N ARG A 274 19.90 14.99 -6.36
CA ARG A 274 20.13 15.30 -7.79
C ARG A 274 20.88 16.63 -7.97
N LEU A 275 20.57 17.65 -7.16
CA LEU A 275 21.28 18.94 -7.18
C LEU A 275 22.73 18.77 -6.74
N TRP A 276 22.98 18.00 -5.70
CA TRP A 276 24.35 17.69 -5.24
C TRP A 276 25.16 16.99 -6.33
N GLN A 277 24.60 15.98 -7.00
CA GLN A 277 25.25 15.29 -8.11
C GLN A 277 25.49 16.18 -9.32
N SER A 278 24.71 17.22 -9.50
CA SER A 278 24.91 18.23 -10.56
C SER A 278 25.86 19.36 -10.17
N HIS A 279 26.51 19.26 -9.00
CA HIS A 279 27.39 20.26 -8.42
C HIS A 279 26.71 21.61 -8.05
N ASP A 280 25.39 21.61 -7.86
CA ASP A 280 24.65 22.72 -7.22
C ASP A 280 24.51 22.45 -5.72
N GLU A 281 25.63 22.58 -4.98
CA GLU A 281 25.68 22.33 -3.55
C GLU A 281 24.72 23.23 -2.76
N ASP A 282 24.67 24.51 -3.11
CA ASP A 282 23.78 25.46 -2.45
C ASP A 282 22.30 25.14 -2.74
N GLY A 283 21.98 24.68 -3.95
CA GLY A 283 20.67 24.18 -4.31
C GLY A 283 20.29 22.96 -3.48
N ALA A 284 21.21 22.02 -3.30
CA ALA A 284 20.98 20.82 -2.49
C ALA A 284 20.60 21.18 -1.05
N PHE A 285 21.33 22.08 -0.40
CA PHE A 285 21.01 22.52 0.97
C PHE A 285 19.74 23.37 1.04
N ARG A 286 19.38 24.12 -0.01
CA ARG A 286 18.06 24.77 -0.08
C ARG A 286 16.93 23.73 -0.10
N ALA A 287 17.06 22.67 -0.91
CA ALA A 287 16.08 21.58 -0.95
C ALA A 287 15.97 20.83 0.40
N LEU A 288 17.10 20.52 1.08
CA LEU A 288 17.08 19.94 2.42
C LEU A 288 16.35 20.83 3.43
N ASN A 289 16.54 22.14 3.38
CA ASN A 289 15.85 23.08 4.25
C ASN A 289 14.36 23.19 3.93
N SER A 290 13.99 23.10 2.66
CA SER A 290 12.59 23.03 2.22
C SER A 290 11.94 21.75 2.73
N ALA A 291 12.62 20.59 2.60
CA ALA A 291 12.18 19.32 3.16
C ALA A 291 11.82 19.42 4.65
N LEU A 292 12.73 20.03 5.44
CA LEU A 292 12.52 20.25 6.87
C LEU A 292 11.32 21.17 7.14
N SER A 293 11.12 22.20 6.33
CA SER A 293 9.98 23.12 6.47
C SER A 293 8.66 22.39 6.26
N HIS A 294 8.53 21.60 5.19
CA HIS A 294 7.36 20.80 4.90
C HIS A 294 7.10 19.72 5.97
N ALA A 295 8.16 19.05 6.45
CA ALA A 295 8.02 18.07 7.51
C ALA A 295 7.46 18.70 8.80
N ARG A 296 7.98 19.85 9.20
CA ARG A 296 7.51 20.59 10.38
C ARG A 296 6.07 21.09 10.25
N ALA A 297 5.61 21.37 9.05
CA ALA A 297 4.23 21.81 8.83
C ALA A 297 3.21 20.72 9.18
N VAL A 298 3.60 19.43 9.09
CA VAL A 298 2.73 18.28 9.38
C VAL A 298 3.02 17.59 10.70
N ASP A 299 4.14 17.93 11.36
CA ASP A 299 4.51 17.31 12.64
C ASP A 299 3.49 17.62 13.74
N ARG A 300 2.92 16.56 14.33
CA ARG A 300 1.93 16.63 15.41
C ARG A 300 2.26 15.60 16.47
N GLY A 301 3.09 15.97 17.46
CA GLY A 301 3.35 15.15 18.64
C GLY A 301 4.63 14.32 18.57
N GLU A 302 4.60 13.10 19.13
CA GLU A 302 5.80 12.28 19.38
C GLU A 302 6.48 11.75 18.09
N ASN A 303 5.72 11.49 17.02
CA ASN A 303 6.24 11.05 15.74
C ASN A 303 6.54 12.25 14.85
N SER A 304 7.79 12.69 14.84
CA SER A 304 8.24 13.83 14.04
C SER A 304 8.87 13.36 12.74
N LEU A 305 8.22 13.66 11.61
CA LEU A 305 8.78 13.40 10.27
C LEU A 305 10.11 14.14 10.11
N ALA A 306 10.25 15.34 10.68
CA ALA A 306 11.49 16.11 10.63
C ALA A 306 12.68 15.32 11.17
N LYS A 307 12.51 14.56 12.26
CA LYS A 307 13.57 13.74 12.87
C LYS A 307 13.95 12.54 12.01
N GLU A 308 13.04 12.06 11.18
CA GLU A 308 13.27 10.90 10.28
C GLU A 308 13.98 11.29 8.98
N LEU A 309 13.94 12.56 8.55
CA LEU A 309 14.48 13.00 7.27
C LEU A 309 15.95 12.60 7.02
N PRO A 310 16.89 12.72 8.00
CA PRO A 310 18.26 12.31 7.76
C PRO A 310 18.46 10.83 7.45
N GLU A 311 17.61 9.97 8.05
CA GLU A 311 17.64 8.52 7.81
C GLU A 311 16.97 8.18 6.48
N LEU A 312 15.97 8.96 6.06
CA LEU A 312 15.27 8.79 4.79
C LEU A 312 16.09 9.26 3.58
N PHE A 313 17.13 10.10 3.77
CA PHE A 313 17.95 10.60 2.66
C PHE A 313 18.75 9.48 1.97
N PRO A 314 18.74 9.42 0.64
CA PRO A 314 18.12 10.30 -0.37
C PRO A 314 16.66 9.96 -0.72
N TRP A 315 15.99 9.16 0.07
CA TRP A 315 14.62 8.65 0.08
C TRP A 315 14.28 7.72 -1.09
N TRP A 316 14.54 8.10 -2.33
CA TRP A 316 14.25 7.26 -3.47
C TRP A 316 15.44 6.33 -3.75
N CYS A 317 15.26 5.07 -3.39
CA CYS A 317 16.03 3.86 -3.62
C CYS A 317 17.20 3.89 -4.61
N VAL A 318 18.19 4.65 -4.38
CA VAL A 318 19.45 4.31 -5.01
C VAL A 318 20.47 4.19 -3.89
N LYS A 319 20.74 2.98 -3.44
CA LYS A 319 21.94 2.65 -2.69
C LYS A 319 23.16 2.86 -3.61
N ASP A 320 23.21 4.02 -4.28
CA ASP A 320 24.34 4.40 -5.10
C ASP A 320 25.26 5.26 -4.26
N ALA A 321 26.46 4.74 -3.99
CA ALA A 321 27.49 5.35 -3.15
C ALA A 321 27.89 6.79 -3.54
N ARG A 322 27.32 7.33 -4.63
CA ARG A 322 27.66 8.65 -5.16
C ARG A 322 27.14 9.83 -4.33
N SER A 323 26.15 9.62 -3.49
CA SER A 323 25.54 10.70 -2.68
C SER A 323 26.10 10.78 -1.26
N GLU A 324 26.92 9.83 -0.83
CA GLU A 324 27.45 9.77 0.54
C GLU A 324 28.29 11.01 0.90
N ASN A 325 28.94 11.63 -0.08
CA ASN A 325 29.81 12.78 0.14
C ASN A 325 29.08 14.08 0.53
N ILE A 326 27.77 14.19 0.36
CA ILE A 326 26.99 15.32 0.92
C ILE A 326 27.05 15.31 2.46
N LYS A 327 27.17 14.12 3.05
CA LYS A 327 27.25 13.94 4.49
C LYS A 327 28.59 14.38 5.08
N ASP A 328 29.60 14.57 4.23
CA ASP A 328 30.94 15.06 4.62
C ASP A 328 30.99 16.61 4.67
N ASP A 329 29.94 17.29 4.17
CA ASP A 329 29.84 18.76 4.23
C ASP A 329 29.36 19.22 5.61
N GLN A 330 30.02 20.22 6.19
CA GLN A 330 29.68 20.76 7.51
C GLN A 330 28.19 21.17 7.61
N ARG A 331 27.59 21.64 6.53
CA ARG A 331 26.17 22.05 6.47
C ARG A 331 25.22 20.87 6.71
N TRP A 332 25.69 19.62 6.46
CA TRP A 332 24.88 18.43 6.73
C TRP A 332 24.66 18.26 8.25
N ASP A 333 25.72 18.35 9.06
CA ASP A 333 25.60 18.21 10.51
C ASP A 333 24.69 19.28 11.10
N GLU A 334 24.81 20.54 10.62
CA GLU A 334 23.95 21.65 11.03
C GLU A 334 22.47 21.39 10.66
N TRP A 335 22.22 20.79 9.49
CA TRP A 335 20.87 20.44 9.06
C TRP A 335 20.28 19.28 9.88
N VAL A 336 21.07 18.24 10.17
CA VAL A 336 20.67 17.09 11.04
C VAL A 336 20.32 17.57 12.44
N GLU A 337 21.14 18.46 13.03
CA GLU A 337 20.85 19.05 14.35
C GLU A 337 19.50 19.79 14.33
N ARG A 338 19.23 20.53 13.28
CA ARG A 338 17.94 21.23 13.10
C ARG A 338 16.77 20.27 12.91
N CYS A 339 16.96 19.12 12.31
CA CYS A 339 15.92 18.08 12.20
C CYS A 339 15.55 17.50 13.58
N GLY A 340 16.50 17.48 14.53
CA GLY A 340 16.30 17.00 15.90
C GLY A 340 15.59 17.97 16.84
N GLN A 341 15.54 19.25 16.50
CA GLN A 341 14.90 20.33 17.27
C GLN A 341 13.39 20.42 16.96
#